data_8452fe7696865cf802fcd10a7eab0807
#
_entry.id   8452fe7696865cf802fcd10a7eab0807
#
_cell.length_a   1.000
_cell.length_b   1.000
_cell.length_c   1.000
_cell.angle_alpha   90.00
_cell.angle_beta   90.00
_cell.angle_gamma   90.00
#
_symmetry.space_group_name_H-M   'P 1'
#
loop_
_entity.id
_entity.type
_entity.pdbx_description
1 polymer ?
#
loop_
_entity_poly.entity_id
_entity_poly.type
_entity_poly.pdbx_seq_one_letter_code
_entity_poly.pdbx_strand_id
1 'polypeptide(L)'
;MTLGDVIRNRRIKLGMNQQELAQAIDTTTATVSRWESGNIQKMKRPMIERLSNVLMLDPMIFMQQEEVLMPDEFEVIEAYRLSDFSTKNAVRRVLGIEEKNIAQQVG
;
A
#
# COMPACT_ATOMS: atom_id res chain seq x y z
N MET A 1 -15.75 4.36 -5.36
CA MET A 1 -14.72 5.23 -5.94
C MET A 1 -13.37 4.54 -5.84
N THR A 2 -12.68 4.40 -6.94
CA THR A 2 -11.36 3.78 -6.96
C THR A 2 -10.28 4.81 -6.62
N LEU A 3 -9.06 4.35 -6.32
CA LEU A 3 -7.94 5.25 -6.09
C LEU A 3 -7.62 6.08 -7.35
N GLY A 4 -7.74 5.48 -8.54
CA GLY A 4 -7.60 6.22 -9.79
C GLY A 4 -8.59 7.37 -9.90
N ASP A 5 -9.84 7.15 -9.47
CA ASP A 5 -10.86 8.20 -9.43
C ASP A 5 -10.49 9.31 -8.44
N VAL A 6 -9.94 8.94 -7.28
CA VAL A 6 -9.51 9.92 -6.27
C VAL A 6 -8.41 10.82 -6.85
N ILE A 7 -7.41 10.22 -7.49
CA ILE A 7 -6.31 10.96 -8.13
C ILE A 7 -6.87 11.91 -9.20
N ARG A 8 -7.71 11.39 -10.07
CA ARG A 8 -8.30 12.18 -11.16
C ARG A 8 -9.15 13.35 -10.65
N ASN A 9 -10.06 13.07 -9.73
CA ASN A 9 -10.96 14.10 -9.21
C ASN A 9 -10.19 15.19 -8.48
N ARG A 10 -9.17 14.82 -7.73
CA ARG A 10 -8.34 15.78 -7.01
C ARG A 10 -7.52 16.63 -7.96
N ARG A 11 -6.94 16.00 -8.99
CA ARG A 11 -6.20 16.69 -10.04
C ARG A 11 -7.07 17.74 -10.72
N ILE A 12 -8.27 17.35 -11.14
CA ILE A 12 -9.22 18.27 -11.81
C ILE A 12 -9.60 19.41 -10.86
N LYS A 13 -9.87 19.10 -9.60
CA LYS A 13 -10.21 20.12 -8.61
C LYS A 13 -9.12 21.16 -8.43
N LEU A 14 -7.86 20.74 -8.55
CA LEU A 14 -6.72 21.64 -8.44
C LEU A 14 -6.37 22.34 -9.76
N GLY A 15 -7.15 22.09 -10.81
CA GLY A 15 -6.97 22.77 -12.09
C GLY A 15 -5.80 22.26 -12.93
N MET A 16 -5.34 21.03 -12.68
CA MET A 16 -4.21 20.44 -13.40
C MET A 16 -4.67 19.43 -14.46
N ASN A 17 -3.94 19.39 -15.58
CA ASN A 17 -4.07 18.28 -16.53
C ASN A 17 -3.11 17.15 -16.13
N GLN A 18 -3.18 16.01 -16.83
CA GLN A 18 -2.34 14.85 -16.53
C GLN A 18 -0.84 15.14 -16.67
N GLN A 19 -0.48 15.94 -17.67
CA GLN A 19 0.91 16.33 -17.91
C GLN A 19 1.46 17.19 -16.77
N GLU A 20 0.66 18.14 -16.31
CA GLU A 20 1.04 19.03 -15.21
C GLU A 20 1.25 18.23 -13.91
N LEU A 21 0.36 17.30 -13.62
CA LEU A 21 0.54 16.44 -12.45
C LEU A 21 1.80 15.58 -12.59
N ALA A 22 2.01 14.98 -13.76
CA ALA A 22 3.18 14.16 -14.02
C ALA A 22 4.48 14.94 -13.80
N GLN A 23 4.55 16.17 -14.28
CA GLN A 23 5.71 17.03 -14.08
C GLN A 23 5.90 17.38 -12.60
N ALA A 24 4.83 17.67 -11.89
CA ALA A 24 4.88 18.03 -10.48
C ALA A 24 5.42 16.92 -9.58
N ILE A 25 5.18 15.67 -9.95
CA ILE A 25 5.61 14.49 -9.17
C ILE A 25 6.78 13.74 -9.82
N ASP A 26 7.37 14.31 -10.85
CA ASP A 26 8.54 13.77 -11.56
C ASP A 26 8.29 12.37 -12.15
N THR A 27 7.22 12.25 -12.91
CA THR A 27 6.88 11.01 -13.63
C THR A 27 6.37 11.35 -15.04
N THR A 28 5.87 10.36 -15.76
CA THR A 28 5.37 10.53 -17.12
C THR A 28 3.85 10.68 -17.15
N THR A 29 3.35 11.36 -18.18
CA THR A 29 1.90 11.48 -18.42
C THR A 29 1.26 10.10 -18.57
N ALA A 30 1.94 9.17 -19.24
CA ALA A 30 1.46 7.81 -19.40
C ALA A 30 1.25 7.11 -18.07
N THR A 31 2.12 7.33 -17.09
CA THR A 31 1.99 6.78 -15.76
C THR A 31 0.74 7.32 -15.06
N VAL A 32 0.52 8.63 -15.09
CA VAL A 32 -0.68 9.25 -14.50
C VAL A 32 -1.94 8.72 -15.17
N SER A 33 -1.94 8.61 -16.49
CA SER A 33 -3.08 8.10 -17.25
C SER A 33 -3.42 6.66 -16.84
N ARG A 34 -2.42 5.81 -16.66
CA ARG A 34 -2.62 4.43 -16.20
C ARG A 34 -3.23 4.39 -14.80
N TRP A 35 -2.75 5.21 -13.89
CA TRP A 35 -3.32 5.28 -12.54
C TRP A 35 -4.80 5.66 -12.57
N GLU A 36 -5.14 6.69 -13.35
CA GLU A 36 -6.52 7.17 -13.44
C GLU A 36 -7.44 6.15 -14.12
N SER A 37 -6.89 5.29 -14.95
CA SER A 37 -7.63 4.19 -15.58
C SER A 37 -7.82 2.98 -14.65
N GLY A 38 -7.27 3.04 -13.46
CA GLY A 38 -7.39 1.96 -12.48
C GLY A 38 -6.23 0.99 -12.47
N ASN A 39 -5.23 1.17 -13.32
CA ASN A 39 -4.06 0.30 -13.38
C ASN A 39 -2.94 0.88 -12.52
N ILE A 40 -3.08 0.69 -11.19
CA ILE A 40 -2.13 1.20 -10.22
C ILE A 40 -1.35 0.02 -9.65
N GLN A 41 -0.04 0.03 -9.91
CA GLN A 41 0.89 -0.89 -9.27
C GLN A 41 1.37 -0.29 -7.96
N LYS A 42 2.06 -1.10 -7.17
CA LYS A 42 2.62 -0.66 -5.89
C LYS A 42 3.51 0.57 -6.08
N MET A 43 3.16 1.65 -5.43
CA MET A 43 3.96 2.88 -5.44
C MET A 43 5.02 2.82 -4.37
N LYS A 44 6.21 3.32 -4.71
CA LYS A 44 7.28 3.49 -3.72
C LYS A 44 6.97 4.69 -2.84
N ARG A 45 7.49 4.66 -1.61
CA ARG A 45 7.23 5.70 -0.62
C ARG A 45 7.54 7.13 -1.13
N PRO A 46 8.66 7.39 -1.83
CA PRO A 46 8.92 8.74 -2.35
C PRO A 46 7.84 9.24 -3.30
N MET A 47 7.28 8.36 -4.13
CA MET A 47 6.18 8.72 -5.03
C MET A 47 4.89 9.00 -4.27
N ILE A 48 4.60 8.21 -3.25
CA ILE A 48 3.43 8.42 -2.38
C ILE A 48 3.52 9.79 -1.71
N GLU A 49 4.70 10.16 -1.21
CA GLU A 49 4.91 11.46 -0.58
C GLU A 49 4.70 12.61 -1.56
N ARG A 50 5.27 12.53 -2.76
CA ARG A 50 5.12 13.57 -3.77
C ARG A 50 3.67 13.73 -4.19
N LEU A 51 3.00 12.61 -4.47
CA LEU A 51 1.61 12.61 -4.91
C LEU A 51 0.68 13.16 -3.81
N SER A 52 0.91 12.77 -2.57
CA SER A 52 0.14 13.25 -1.42
C SER A 52 0.33 14.75 -1.23
N ASN A 53 1.55 15.24 -1.34
CA ASN A 53 1.84 16.68 -1.19
C ASN A 53 1.21 17.51 -2.30
N VAL A 54 1.33 17.08 -3.54
CA VAL A 54 0.82 17.82 -4.70
C VAL A 54 -0.71 17.83 -4.72
N LEU A 55 -1.32 16.68 -4.44
CA LEU A 55 -2.78 16.55 -4.44
C LEU A 55 -3.42 16.93 -3.11
N MET A 56 -2.63 17.22 -2.09
CA MET A 56 -3.10 17.57 -0.74
C MET A 56 -3.99 16.45 -0.16
N LEU A 57 -3.51 15.22 -0.28
CA LEU A 57 -4.18 14.01 0.22
C LEU A 57 -3.36 13.35 1.32
N ASP A 58 -4.05 12.61 2.19
CA ASP A 58 -3.39 11.83 3.23
C ASP A 58 -2.62 10.67 2.58
N PRO A 59 -1.31 10.51 2.87
CA PRO A 59 -0.52 9.40 2.34
C PRO A 59 -1.11 8.02 2.63
N MET A 60 -1.86 7.88 3.71
CA MET A 60 -2.50 6.61 4.08
C MET A 60 -3.44 6.08 3.01
N ILE A 61 -4.04 6.96 2.20
CA ILE A 61 -4.90 6.56 1.09
C ILE A 61 -4.13 5.68 0.10
N PHE A 62 -2.88 6.00 -0.15
CA PHE A 62 -2.03 5.25 -1.08
C PHE A 62 -1.38 4.04 -0.44
N MET A 63 -1.07 4.11 0.84
CA MET A 63 -0.42 3.03 1.58
C MET A 63 -1.34 1.83 1.77
N GLN A 64 -2.64 2.03 1.85
CA GLN A 64 -3.61 0.96 2.02
C GLN A 64 -3.58 -0.06 0.88
N GLN A 65 -3.11 0.32 -0.30
CA GLN A 65 -2.98 -0.59 -1.43
C GLN A 65 -1.85 -1.60 -1.29
N GLU A 66 -0.86 -1.31 -0.46
CA GLU A 66 0.26 -2.22 -0.25
C GLU A 66 -0.15 -3.44 0.57
N GLU A 67 -1.31 -3.42 1.16
CA GLU A 67 -1.82 -4.47 2.03
C GLU A 67 -2.76 -5.44 1.33
N VAL A 68 -2.87 -5.40 0.00
CA VAL A 68 -3.66 -6.38 -0.74
C VAL A 68 -2.89 -7.69 -0.74
N LEU A 69 -3.30 -8.60 0.12
CA LEU A 69 -2.70 -9.92 0.21
C LEU A 69 -3.18 -10.80 -0.95
N MET A 70 -2.29 -11.60 -1.50
CA MET A 70 -2.68 -12.65 -2.44
C MET A 70 -3.48 -13.71 -1.70
N PRO A 71 -4.37 -14.46 -2.37
CA PRO A 71 -5.22 -15.45 -1.69
C PRO A 71 -4.44 -16.46 -0.85
N ASP A 72 -3.29 -16.93 -1.32
CA ASP A 72 -2.45 -17.85 -0.57
C ASP A 72 -1.82 -17.21 0.66
N GLU A 73 -1.42 -15.94 0.57
CA GLU A 73 -0.90 -15.19 1.72
C GLU A 73 -1.98 -15.00 2.78
N PHE A 74 -3.20 -14.69 2.36
CA PHE A 74 -4.33 -14.50 3.25
C PHE A 74 -4.63 -15.80 4.03
N GLU A 75 -4.61 -16.92 3.34
CA GLU A 75 -4.83 -18.23 3.94
C GLU A 75 -3.78 -18.56 5.00
N VAL A 76 -2.51 -18.27 4.71
CA VAL A 76 -1.41 -18.49 5.66
C VAL A 76 -1.58 -17.60 6.91
N ILE A 77 -1.92 -16.33 6.73
CA ILE A 77 -2.11 -15.38 7.83
C ILE A 77 -3.29 -15.82 8.71
N GLU A 78 -4.39 -16.25 8.12
CA GLU A 78 -5.55 -16.75 8.85
C GLU A 78 -5.18 -17.97 9.70
N ALA A 79 -4.50 -18.95 9.09
CA ALA A 79 -4.06 -20.15 9.78
C ALA A 79 -3.09 -19.81 10.91
N TYR A 80 -2.18 -18.86 10.69
CA TYR A 80 -1.23 -18.40 11.71
C TYR A 80 -1.96 -17.78 12.90
N ARG A 81 -2.94 -16.92 12.65
CA ARG A 81 -3.70 -16.26 13.73
C ARG A 81 -4.45 -17.23 14.61
N LEU A 82 -4.95 -18.33 14.02
CA LEU A 82 -5.71 -19.35 14.72
C LEU A 82 -4.83 -20.40 15.40
N SER A 83 -3.50 -20.34 15.17
CA SER A 83 -2.56 -21.32 15.72
C SER A 83 -2.25 -21.04 17.18
N ASP A 84 -1.78 -22.07 17.88
CA ASP A 84 -1.26 -21.93 19.24
C ASP A 84 0.14 -21.29 19.25
N PHE A 85 0.63 -21.00 20.45
CA PHE A 85 1.92 -20.36 20.64
C PHE A 85 3.07 -21.18 20.05
N SER A 86 3.08 -22.49 20.29
CA SER A 86 4.12 -23.38 19.76
C SER A 86 4.16 -23.37 18.24
N THR A 87 3.01 -23.48 17.62
CA THR A 87 2.90 -23.47 16.15
C THR A 87 3.33 -22.13 15.58
N LYS A 88 2.92 -21.01 16.20
CA LYS A 88 3.34 -19.68 15.78
C LYS A 88 4.85 -19.51 15.85
N ASN A 89 5.48 -19.98 16.89
CA ASN A 89 6.93 -19.91 17.01
C ASN A 89 7.65 -20.82 16.00
N ALA A 90 7.09 -21.99 15.72
CA ALA A 90 7.64 -22.87 14.69
C ALA A 90 7.60 -22.19 13.30
N VAL A 91 6.49 -21.53 12.97
CA VAL A 91 6.36 -20.77 11.72
C VAL A 91 7.37 -19.62 11.67
N ARG A 92 7.50 -18.87 12.75
CA ARG A 92 8.46 -17.77 12.82
C ARG A 92 9.89 -18.27 12.62
N ARG A 93 10.22 -19.42 13.19
CA ARG A 93 11.55 -20.06 13.04
C ARG A 93 11.81 -20.44 11.59
N VAL A 94 10.84 -21.06 10.93
CA VAL A 94 10.96 -21.45 9.52
C VAL A 94 11.15 -20.23 8.62
N LEU A 95 10.46 -19.11 8.93
CA LEU A 95 10.55 -17.87 8.17
C LEU A 95 11.77 -17.01 8.52
N GLY A 96 12.59 -17.44 9.50
CA GLY A 96 13.75 -16.67 9.94
C GLY A 96 13.41 -15.46 10.79
N ILE A 97 12.21 -15.42 11.38
CA ILE A 97 11.77 -14.36 12.28
C ILE A 97 12.06 -14.80 13.71
N GLU A 98 12.48 -13.85 14.55
CA GLU A 98 12.77 -14.13 15.95
C GLU A 98 11.57 -14.72 16.69
N GLU A 99 11.80 -15.77 17.50
CA GLU A 99 10.77 -16.37 18.31
C GLU A 99 10.36 -15.45 19.46
N LYS A 100 9.07 -15.46 19.78
CA LYS A 100 8.57 -14.76 20.95
C LYS A 100 8.56 -15.70 22.13
N ASN A 101 8.87 -15.19 23.32
CA ASN A 101 8.69 -15.96 24.55
C ASN A 101 7.34 -15.63 25.20
N ILE A 102 6.94 -16.45 26.18
CA ILE A 102 5.64 -16.31 26.86
C ILE A 102 5.51 -14.96 27.56
N ALA A 103 6.58 -14.44 28.15
CA ALA A 103 6.57 -13.15 28.84
C ALA A 103 6.28 -11.99 27.89
N GLN A 104 6.68 -12.09 26.64
CA GLN A 104 6.40 -11.06 25.64
C GLN A 104 4.96 -11.07 25.17
N GLN A 105 4.26 -12.18 25.33
CA GLN A 105 2.86 -12.31 24.93
C GLN A 105 1.89 -11.76 25.95
N VAL A 106 2.30 -11.68 27.20
CA VAL A 106 1.46 -11.24 28.32
C VAL A 106 1.49 -9.72 28.50
N GLY A 107 2.49 -9.09 27.94
CA GLY A 107 2.68 -7.63 28.07
C GLY A 107 1.80 -6.76 27.20
#